data_a14c032c605603cc1f6177ff972eaa64
#
_entry.id   a14c032c605603cc1f6177ff972eaa64
#
_cell.length_a   1.000
_cell.length_b   1.000
_cell.length_c   1.000
_cell.angle_alpha   90.00
_cell.angle_beta   90.00
_cell.angle_gamma   90.00
#
_symmetry.space_group_name_H-M   'P 1'
#
loop_
_entity.id
_entity.type
_entity.pdbx_description
1 polymer ?
#
loop_
_entity_poly.entity_id
_entity_poly.type
_entity_poly.pdbx_seq_one_letter_code
_entity_poly.pdbx_strand_id
1 'polypeptide(L)'
;MFITKRRCKQMDLNKRQLQILVVLRNKNHWITSEELAEALGTNKKTIQTEIKNMLAIYEKKIIIQSNKRSGYFLESIESETKQQIIQEVTKHKIYSSMDFRASTIVTYLLFQKGYVSMQKIADIFFLSKTAVSLQIKTILRWIERNPKLELEVSSTKGLKIIAEENSKRIFLSLVGTETVIQHARFPQQISTIFSNIMPTVQKTLKEVLISYNYIVSGEDFIRFSRYLVLTILRREELLEKTNRYTLFIPMVETLTKKLSSELPYS
;
A
#
# COMPACT_ATOMS: atom_id res chain seq x y z
N MET A 1 -41.24 -18.75 -14.46
CA MET A 1 -40.30 -17.74 -14.90
C MET A 1 -38.94 -18.04 -14.29
N PHE A 2 -38.10 -18.79 -15.01
CA PHE A 2 -36.83 -19.28 -14.47
C PHE A 2 -35.79 -18.16 -14.66
N ILE A 3 -35.35 -17.56 -13.53
CA ILE A 3 -34.21 -16.66 -13.51
C ILE A 3 -32.96 -17.52 -13.55
N THR A 4 -32.40 -17.69 -14.75
CA THR A 4 -31.09 -18.30 -14.94
C THR A 4 -30.04 -17.42 -14.25
N LYS A 5 -29.55 -17.86 -13.07
CA LYS A 5 -28.34 -17.33 -12.47
C LYS A 5 -27.21 -17.46 -13.50
N ARG A 6 -26.84 -16.37 -14.18
CA ARG A 6 -25.58 -16.29 -14.92
C ARG A 6 -24.46 -16.53 -13.90
N ARG A 7 -23.88 -17.73 -13.96
CA ARG A 7 -22.59 -17.99 -13.28
C ARG A 7 -21.61 -16.95 -13.82
N CYS A 8 -21.21 -15.99 -13.00
CA CYS A 8 -20.04 -15.17 -13.29
C CYS A 8 -18.89 -16.12 -13.58
N LYS A 9 -18.42 -16.11 -14.83
CA LYS A 9 -17.26 -16.92 -15.24
C LYS A 9 -16.07 -16.38 -14.43
N GLN A 10 -15.61 -17.18 -13.50
CA GLN A 10 -14.47 -16.83 -12.61
C GLN A 10 -13.28 -16.46 -13.52
N MET A 11 -12.61 -15.36 -13.22
CA MET A 11 -11.49 -14.88 -13.99
C MET A 11 -10.31 -15.84 -13.79
N ASP A 12 -9.72 -16.30 -14.89
CA ASP A 12 -8.66 -17.32 -14.89
C ASP A 12 -7.29 -16.69 -15.20
N LEU A 13 -7.02 -15.52 -14.60
CA LEU A 13 -5.69 -14.91 -14.66
C LEU A 13 -4.75 -15.61 -13.70
N ASN A 14 -3.60 -16.05 -14.23
CA ASN A 14 -2.58 -16.62 -13.37
C ASN A 14 -1.85 -15.54 -12.55
N LYS A 15 -1.13 -15.97 -11.51
CA LYS A 15 -0.40 -15.07 -10.60
C LYS A 15 0.53 -14.09 -11.32
N ARG A 16 1.20 -14.54 -12.39
CA ARG A 16 2.14 -13.70 -13.15
C ARG A 16 1.43 -12.62 -13.95
N GLN A 17 0.31 -12.97 -14.56
CA GLN A 17 -0.53 -12.02 -15.30
C GLN A 17 -1.09 -10.93 -14.38
N LEU A 18 -1.55 -11.30 -13.20
CA LEU A 18 -2.00 -10.34 -12.18
C LEU A 18 -0.85 -9.41 -11.74
N GLN A 19 0.35 -9.94 -11.51
CA GLN A 19 1.54 -9.13 -11.19
C GLN A 19 1.88 -8.13 -12.30
N ILE A 20 1.81 -8.54 -13.56
CA ILE A 20 2.05 -7.66 -14.72
C ILE A 20 1.03 -6.52 -14.74
N LEU A 21 -0.27 -6.81 -14.57
CA LEU A 21 -1.33 -5.79 -14.53
C LEU A 21 -1.14 -4.80 -13.38
N VAL A 22 -0.74 -5.27 -12.20
CA VAL A 22 -0.45 -4.40 -11.06
C VAL A 22 0.71 -3.45 -11.35
N VAL A 23 1.79 -3.95 -11.96
CA VAL A 23 2.94 -3.10 -12.31
C VAL A 23 2.57 -2.08 -13.39
N LEU A 24 1.90 -2.50 -14.47
CA LEU A 24 1.46 -1.61 -15.55
C LEU A 24 0.53 -0.50 -15.03
N ARG A 25 -0.42 -0.85 -14.15
CA ARG A 25 -1.35 0.11 -13.55
C ARG A 25 -0.64 1.13 -12.65
N ASN A 26 0.30 0.68 -11.81
CA ASN A 26 1.00 1.54 -10.86
C ASN A 26 1.96 2.52 -11.55
N LYS A 27 2.54 2.11 -12.68
CA LYS A 27 3.48 2.97 -13.43
C LYS A 27 2.76 4.05 -14.22
N ASN A 28 1.56 3.76 -14.77
CA ASN A 28 0.75 4.69 -15.57
C ASN A 28 1.52 5.40 -16.70
N HIS A 29 2.56 4.75 -17.22
CA HIS A 29 3.35 5.17 -18.39
C HIS A 29 3.84 3.93 -19.15
N TRP A 30 4.40 4.14 -20.34
CA TRP A 30 5.02 3.06 -21.11
C TRP A 30 6.15 2.41 -20.34
N ILE A 31 6.19 1.07 -20.33
CA ILE A 31 7.22 0.28 -19.65
C ILE A 31 7.67 -0.86 -20.57
N THR A 32 8.97 -1.03 -20.72
CA THR A 32 9.56 -2.06 -21.59
C THR A 32 9.41 -3.46 -21.03
N SER A 33 9.55 -4.48 -21.87
CA SER A 33 9.53 -5.87 -21.43
C SER A 33 10.68 -6.19 -20.46
N GLU A 34 11.81 -5.50 -20.62
CA GLU A 34 13.00 -5.61 -19.79
C GLU A 34 12.72 -5.07 -18.39
N GLU A 35 12.17 -3.86 -18.29
CA GLU A 35 11.81 -3.24 -17.01
C GLU A 35 10.74 -4.05 -16.27
N LEU A 36 9.75 -4.59 -16.99
CA LEU A 36 8.75 -5.50 -16.42
C LEU A 36 9.39 -6.80 -15.91
N ALA A 37 10.34 -7.35 -16.67
CA ALA A 37 11.06 -8.56 -16.30
C ALA A 37 11.92 -8.35 -15.05
N GLU A 38 12.62 -7.24 -14.96
CA GLU A 38 13.39 -6.84 -13.79
C GLU A 38 12.49 -6.63 -12.57
N ALA A 39 11.40 -5.86 -12.72
CA ALA A 39 10.45 -5.61 -11.63
C ALA A 39 9.81 -6.88 -11.07
N LEU A 40 9.63 -7.90 -11.89
CA LEU A 40 8.97 -9.15 -11.52
C LEU A 40 9.93 -10.32 -11.29
N GLY A 41 11.24 -10.09 -11.38
CA GLY A 41 12.27 -11.12 -11.18
C GLY A 41 12.13 -12.28 -12.19
N THR A 42 11.95 -11.97 -13.48
CA THR A 42 11.75 -12.94 -14.56
C THR A 42 12.51 -12.52 -15.82
N ASN A 43 12.29 -13.18 -16.94
CA ASN A 43 12.90 -12.81 -18.22
C ASN A 43 11.91 -12.17 -19.18
N LYS A 44 12.42 -11.40 -20.15
CA LYS A 44 11.67 -10.70 -21.19
C LYS A 44 10.68 -11.61 -21.95
N LYS A 45 11.13 -12.82 -22.34
CA LYS A 45 10.33 -13.76 -23.12
C LYS A 45 9.10 -14.22 -22.33
N THR A 46 9.25 -14.46 -21.02
CA THR A 46 8.13 -14.79 -20.12
C THR A 46 7.12 -13.66 -20.07
N ILE A 47 7.55 -12.39 -19.90
CA ILE A 47 6.65 -11.24 -19.90
C ILE A 47 5.84 -11.16 -21.20
N GLN A 48 6.51 -11.25 -22.34
CA GLN A 48 5.84 -11.20 -23.66
C GLN A 48 4.83 -12.32 -23.84
N THR A 49 5.16 -13.54 -23.41
CA THR A 49 4.27 -14.70 -23.51
C THR A 49 3.05 -14.51 -22.59
N GLU A 50 3.24 -14.06 -21.36
CA GLU A 50 2.14 -13.87 -20.41
C GLU A 50 1.18 -12.75 -20.84
N ILE A 51 1.70 -11.63 -21.38
CA ILE A 51 0.86 -10.56 -21.93
C ILE A 51 0.08 -11.08 -23.15
N LYS A 52 0.73 -11.80 -24.05
CA LYS A 52 0.07 -12.39 -25.23
C LYS A 52 -1.06 -13.34 -24.82
N ASN A 53 -0.80 -14.25 -23.88
CA ASN A 53 -1.80 -15.21 -23.39
C ASN A 53 -2.97 -14.50 -22.70
N MET A 54 -2.69 -13.49 -21.88
CA MET A 54 -3.71 -12.70 -21.20
C MET A 54 -4.60 -11.95 -22.21
N LEU A 55 -4.02 -11.29 -23.19
CA LEU A 55 -4.76 -10.55 -24.21
C LEU A 55 -5.59 -11.48 -25.10
N ALA A 56 -5.13 -12.70 -25.41
CA ALA A 56 -5.90 -13.67 -26.16
C ALA A 56 -7.22 -14.08 -25.46
N ILE A 57 -7.25 -14.04 -24.12
CA ILE A 57 -8.43 -14.41 -23.32
C ILE A 57 -9.30 -13.18 -22.99
N TYR A 58 -8.68 -12.03 -22.77
CA TYR A 58 -9.33 -10.82 -22.21
C TYR A 58 -9.23 -9.60 -23.14
N GLU A 59 -9.02 -9.76 -24.44
CA GLU A 59 -8.79 -8.69 -25.45
C GLU A 59 -9.80 -7.52 -25.36
N LYS A 60 -11.08 -7.84 -25.08
CA LYS A 60 -12.14 -6.83 -24.96
C LYS A 60 -12.30 -6.23 -23.55
N LYS A 61 -11.66 -6.84 -22.57
CA LYS A 61 -11.81 -6.49 -21.15
C LYS A 61 -10.58 -5.81 -20.57
N ILE A 62 -9.43 -6.09 -21.13
CA ILE A 62 -8.13 -5.52 -20.73
C ILE A 62 -7.46 -5.02 -22.00
N ILE A 63 -7.26 -3.71 -22.10
CA ILE A 63 -6.62 -3.08 -23.26
C ILE A 63 -5.20 -2.66 -22.85
N ILE A 64 -4.22 -3.36 -23.43
CA ILE A 64 -2.80 -3.03 -23.29
C ILE A 64 -2.28 -2.65 -24.67
N GLN A 65 -1.83 -1.41 -24.80
CA GLN A 65 -1.13 -0.95 -26.00
C GLN A 65 0.30 -1.53 -25.99
N SER A 66 0.79 -1.88 -27.16
CA SER A 66 2.12 -2.44 -27.38
C SER A 66 2.86 -1.64 -28.45
N ASN A 67 4.09 -1.23 -28.12
CA ASN A 67 4.98 -0.54 -29.05
C ASN A 67 6.37 -1.19 -29.00
N LYS A 68 7.01 -1.40 -30.15
CA LYS A 68 8.30 -2.08 -30.25
C LYS A 68 9.43 -1.34 -29.48
N ARG A 69 9.38 0.00 -29.39
CA ARG A 69 10.40 0.82 -28.73
C ARG A 69 10.03 1.12 -27.28
N SER A 70 8.77 1.46 -27.03
CA SER A 70 8.29 1.94 -25.71
C SER A 70 7.80 0.81 -24.80
N GLY A 71 7.52 -0.38 -25.34
CA GLY A 71 7.03 -1.53 -24.57
C GLY A 71 5.52 -1.59 -24.46
N TYR A 72 4.98 -1.63 -23.26
CA TYR A 72 3.57 -1.82 -22.96
C TYR A 72 3.00 -0.68 -22.14
N PHE A 73 1.73 -0.35 -22.38
CA PHE A 73 0.96 0.64 -21.64
C PHE A 73 -0.45 0.10 -21.39
N LEU A 74 -0.89 0.10 -20.13
CA LEU A 74 -2.24 -0.29 -19.76
C LEU A 74 -3.20 0.87 -20.02
N GLU A 75 -3.98 0.78 -21.09
CA GLU A 75 -4.93 1.82 -21.47
C GLU A 75 -6.20 1.77 -20.63
N SER A 76 -6.84 0.60 -20.55
CA SER A 76 -8.07 0.45 -19.78
C SER A 76 -8.32 -0.98 -19.33
N ILE A 77 -9.14 -1.09 -18.27
CA ILE A 77 -9.71 -2.35 -17.79
C ILE A 77 -11.21 -2.11 -17.60
N GLU A 78 -12.03 -2.98 -18.13
CA GLU A 78 -13.48 -2.97 -17.90
C GLU A 78 -13.81 -2.99 -16.41
N SER A 79 -14.82 -2.22 -15.97
CA SER A 79 -15.10 -1.99 -14.54
C SER A 79 -15.37 -3.29 -13.75
N GLU A 80 -16.13 -4.23 -14.31
CA GLU A 80 -16.39 -5.53 -13.69
C GLU A 80 -15.12 -6.38 -13.59
N THR A 81 -14.34 -6.42 -14.66
CA THR A 81 -13.03 -7.08 -14.73
C THR A 81 -12.04 -6.48 -13.73
N LYS A 82 -12.04 -5.16 -13.56
CA LYS A 82 -11.21 -4.47 -12.56
C LYS A 82 -11.54 -4.89 -11.14
N GLN A 83 -12.82 -5.03 -10.79
CA GLN A 83 -13.23 -5.51 -9.47
C GLN A 83 -12.80 -6.96 -9.25
N GLN A 84 -12.95 -7.82 -10.24
CA GLN A 84 -12.48 -9.21 -10.19
C GLN A 84 -10.95 -9.29 -10.03
N ILE A 85 -10.18 -8.47 -10.77
CA ILE A 85 -8.73 -8.37 -10.62
C ILE A 85 -8.35 -7.97 -9.19
N ILE A 86 -9.01 -6.96 -8.62
CA ILE A 86 -8.76 -6.50 -7.25
C ILE A 86 -9.02 -7.64 -6.26
N GLN A 87 -10.12 -8.37 -6.41
CA GLN A 87 -10.45 -9.53 -5.55
C GLN A 87 -9.41 -10.64 -5.68
N GLU A 88 -8.99 -11.01 -6.89
CA GLU A 88 -7.97 -12.04 -7.11
C GLU A 88 -6.58 -11.59 -6.61
N VAL A 89 -6.19 -10.33 -6.84
CA VAL A 89 -4.94 -9.76 -6.27
C VAL A 89 -4.96 -9.85 -4.75
N THR A 90 -6.07 -9.52 -4.12
CA THR A 90 -6.25 -9.59 -2.67
C THR A 90 -6.22 -11.03 -2.17
N LYS A 91 -6.98 -11.93 -2.82
CA LYS A 91 -7.08 -13.35 -2.48
C LYS A 91 -5.74 -14.08 -2.60
N HIS A 92 -5.00 -13.84 -3.67
CA HIS A 92 -3.70 -14.45 -3.90
C HIS A 92 -2.55 -13.75 -3.18
N LYS A 93 -2.82 -12.69 -2.41
CA LYS A 93 -1.79 -11.89 -1.74
C LYS A 93 -0.64 -11.54 -2.70
N ILE A 94 -1.00 -11.11 -3.92
CA ILE A 94 -0.04 -10.78 -5.01
C ILE A 94 0.71 -9.47 -4.71
N TYR A 95 0.85 -9.14 -3.47
CA TYR A 95 1.82 -8.17 -2.97
C TYR A 95 3.22 -8.77 -2.85
N SER A 96 3.53 -9.76 -3.65
CA SER A 96 4.81 -10.48 -3.62
C SER A 96 5.91 -9.78 -4.42
N SER A 97 5.74 -8.51 -4.76
CA SER A 97 6.87 -7.71 -5.21
C SER A 97 7.85 -7.54 -4.04
N MET A 98 9.11 -7.38 -4.37
CA MET A 98 10.18 -7.06 -3.41
C MET A 98 9.77 -5.87 -2.54
N ASP A 99 9.01 -4.91 -3.10
CA ASP A 99 8.48 -3.73 -2.44
C ASP A 99 7.45 -4.03 -1.34
N PHE A 100 6.59 -5.05 -1.51
CA PHE A 100 5.64 -5.42 -0.45
C PHE A 100 6.34 -5.97 0.79
N ARG A 101 7.36 -6.80 0.63
CA ARG A 101 8.13 -7.33 1.77
C ARG A 101 8.89 -6.21 2.49
N ALA A 102 9.49 -5.30 1.72
CA ALA A 102 10.17 -4.14 2.28
C ALA A 102 9.19 -3.22 3.02
N SER A 103 7.99 -2.93 2.46
CA SER A 103 6.96 -2.12 3.14
C SER A 103 6.46 -2.78 4.41
N THR A 104 6.31 -4.10 4.42
CA THR A 104 5.90 -4.86 5.61
C THR A 104 6.94 -4.75 6.73
N ILE A 105 8.22 -4.91 6.40
CA ILE A 105 9.32 -4.80 7.38
C ILE A 105 9.43 -3.36 7.89
N VAL A 106 9.41 -2.35 7.00
CA VAL A 106 9.47 -0.94 7.40
C VAL A 106 8.30 -0.57 8.31
N THR A 107 7.08 -0.94 7.92
CA THR A 107 5.89 -0.69 8.73
C THR A 107 6.05 -1.30 10.12
N TYR A 108 6.47 -2.55 10.20
CA TYR A 108 6.72 -3.22 11.48
C TYR A 108 7.78 -2.48 12.31
N LEU A 109 8.90 -2.10 11.71
CA LEU A 109 9.97 -1.38 12.40
C LEU A 109 9.51 -0.01 12.92
N LEU A 110 8.67 0.71 12.17
CA LEU A 110 8.13 2.00 12.57
C LEU A 110 7.17 1.92 13.76
N PHE A 111 6.58 0.75 14.01
CA PHE A 111 5.78 0.50 15.22
C PHE A 111 6.61 0.01 16.42
N GLN A 112 7.92 -0.23 16.26
CA GLN A 112 8.79 -0.64 17.37
C GLN A 112 9.49 0.58 17.99
N LYS A 113 9.64 0.58 19.33
CA LYS A 113 10.37 1.63 20.05
C LYS A 113 11.89 1.42 20.06
N GLY A 114 12.36 0.21 19.75
CA GLY A 114 13.77 -0.18 19.83
C GLY A 114 14.26 -0.96 18.62
N TYR A 115 15.46 -1.50 18.74
CA TYR A 115 16.05 -2.39 17.74
C TYR A 115 15.30 -3.71 17.65
N VAL A 116 15.17 -4.22 16.44
CA VAL A 116 14.62 -5.53 16.15
C VAL A 116 15.67 -6.38 15.46
N SER A 117 16.00 -7.54 16.02
CA SER A 117 16.99 -8.41 15.42
C SER A 117 16.52 -8.95 14.06
N MET A 118 17.48 -9.18 13.17
CA MET A 118 17.18 -9.77 11.84
C MET A 118 16.51 -11.14 11.97
N GLN A 119 16.87 -11.93 13.01
CA GLN A 119 16.22 -13.21 13.29
C GLN A 119 14.75 -13.01 13.62
N LYS A 120 14.41 -12.06 14.51
CA LYS A 120 13.03 -11.76 14.89
C LYS A 120 12.19 -11.32 13.68
N ILE A 121 12.76 -10.52 12.78
CA ILE A 121 12.08 -10.12 11.53
C ILE A 121 11.85 -11.34 10.63
N ALA A 122 12.88 -12.18 10.48
CA ALA A 122 12.81 -13.41 9.69
C ALA A 122 11.70 -14.34 10.22
N ASP A 123 11.63 -14.55 11.52
CA ASP A 123 10.66 -15.42 12.19
C ASP A 123 9.22 -14.87 12.02
N ILE A 124 9.02 -13.57 12.28
CA ILE A 124 7.69 -12.91 12.17
C ILE A 124 7.14 -13.01 10.74
N PHE A 125 7.99 -12.79 9.73
CA PHE A 125 7.55 -12.74 8.33
C PHE A 125 7.82 -14.03 7.57
N PHE A 126 8.32 -15.08 8.24
CA PHE A 126 8.70 -16.37 7.67
C PHE A 126 9.64 -16.20 6.46
N LEU A 127 10.67 -15.42 6.67
CA LEU A 127 11.72 -15.15 5.71
C LEU A 127 13.04 -15.79 6.20
N SER A 128 13.96 -16.04 5.28
CA SER A 128 15.36 -16.30 5.65
C SER A 128 16.05 -14.98 6.04
N LYS A 129 17.10 -15.04 6.86
CA LYS A 129 17.96 -13.87 7.14
C LYS A 129 18.49 -13.23 5.86
N THR A 130 18.84 -14.02 4.86
CA THR A 130 19.30 -13.55 3.55
C THR A 130 18.19 -12.75 2.85
N ALA A 131 16.93 -13.23 2.89
CA ALA A 131 15.81 -12.53 2.33
C ALA A 131 15.53 -11.20 3.06
N VAL A 132 15.67 -11.15 4.39
CA VAL A 132 15.57 -9.89 5.16
C VAL A 132 16.69 -8.94 4.74
N SER A 133 17.93 -9.40 4.65
CA SER A 133 19.08 -8.59 4.23
C SER A 133 18.88 -7.97 2.84
N LEU A 134 18.26 -8.71 1.91
CA LEU A 134 17.94 -8.18 0.59
C LEU A 134 16.89 -7.05 0.65
N GLN A 135 15.91 -7.16 1.55
CA GLN A 135 14.91 -6.12 1.75
C GLN A 135 15.50 -4.82 2.34
N ILE A 136 16.55 -4.93 3.16
CA ILE A 136 17.24 -3.76 3.73
C ILE A 136 17.74 -2.82 2.63
N LYS A 137 18.28 -3.35 1.53
CA LYS A 137 18.72 -2.54 0.39
C LYS A 137 17.57 -1.74 -0.25
N THR A 138 16.39 -2.32 -0.33
CA THR A 138 15.19 -1.64 -0.84
C THR A 138 14.71 -0.57 0.15
N ILE A 139 14.72 -0.88 1.44
CA ILE A 139 14.36 0.05 2.51
C ILE A 139 15.31 1.27 2.52
N LEU A 140 16.60 1.06 2.41
CA LEU A 140 17.59 2.14 2.35
C LEU A 140 17.31 3.08 1.17
N ARG A 141 17.05 2.56 -0.04
CA ARG A 141 16.69 3.38 -1.21
C ARG A 141 15.41 4.22 -1.00
N TRP A 142 14.45 3.73 -0.22
CA TRP A 142 13.26 4.52 0.10
C TRP A 142 13.56 5.62 1.12
N ILE A 143 14.36 5.31 2.13
CA ILE A 143 14.77 6.25 3.16
C ILE A 143 15.64 7.37 2.57
N GLU A 144 16.54 7.07 1.64
CA GLU A 144 17.33 8.06 0.90
C GLU A 144 16.46 9.15 0.24
N ARG A 145 15.26 8.78 -0.20
CA ARG A 145 14.28 9.73 -0.77
C ARG A 145 13.46 10.48 0.29
N ASN A 146 13.63 10.14 1.55
CA ASN A 146 12.91 10.71 2.69
C ASN A 146 13.89 11.09 3.79
N PRO A 147 14.59 12.24 3.66
CA PRO A 147 15.70 12.61 4.54
C PRO A 147 15.35 12.78 6.03
N LYS A 148 14.07 12.68 6.37
CA LYS A 148 13.57 12.71 7.75
C LYS A 148 13.47 11.33 8.42
N LEU A 149 13.88 10.27 7.71
CA LEU A 149 13.97 8.91 8.24
C LEU A 149 15.40 8.43 8.12
N GLU A 150 15.87 7.73 9.14
CA GLU A 150 17.18 7.08 9.17
C GLU A 150 17.02 5.61 9.55
N LEU A 151 17.69 4.70 8.84
CA LEU A 151 17.76 3.29 9.21
C LEU A 151 19.12 2.99 9.86
N GLU A 152 19.09 2.75 11.16
CA GLU A 152 20.24 2.21 11.87
C GLU A 152 20.32 0.70 11.67
N VAL A 153 21.48 0.21 11.24
CA VAL A 153 21.80 -1.21 11.07
C VAL A 153 22.93 -1.57 12.03
N SER A 154 22.63 -2.36 13.03
CA SER A 154 23.62 -2.85 14.00
C SER A 154 23.80 -4.35 13.84
N SER A 155 25.06 -4.79 13.75
CA SER A 155 25.39 -6.23 13.64
C SER A 155 24.94 -7.03 14.88
N THR A 156 24.88 -6.41 16.04
CA THR A 156 24.52 -7.06 17.32
C THR A 156 23.08 -6.81 17.73
N LYS A 157 22.55 -5.57 17.52
CA LYS A 157 21.21 -5.19 17.98
C LYS A 157 20.13 -5.42 16.92
N GLY A 158 20.49 -5.38 15.62
CA GLY A 158 19.56 -5.50 14.50
C GLY A 158 19.22 -4.17 13.85
N LEU A 159 17.96 -3.94 13.53
CA LEU A 159 17.46 -2.80 12.74
C LEU A 159 16.60 -1.87 13.60
N LYS A 160 16.74 -0.56 13.41
CA LYS A 160 15.88 0.46 14.02
C LYS A 160 15.67 1.60 13.04
N ILE A 161 14.44 2.12 12.92
CA ILE A 161 14.17 3.34 12.17
C ILE A 161 14.07 4.50 13.17
N ILE A 162 14.87 5.52 12.92
CA ILE A 162 14.85 6.79 13.64
C ILE A 162 14.14 7.82 12.77
N ALA A 163 13.17 8.49 13.34
CA ALA A 163 12.45 9.59 12.70
C ALA A 163 11.59 10.31 13.75
N GLU A 164 11.28 11.57 13.47
CA GLU A 164 10.23 12.30 14.18
C GLU A 164 8.87 11.62 13.95
N GLU A 165 7.99 11.69 14.94
CA GLU A 165 6.70 11.00 14.91
C GLU A 165 5.84 11.40 13.68
N ASN A 166 5.80 12.69 13.37
CA ASN A 166 5.07 13.16 12.18
C ASN A 166 5.61 12.55 10.88
N SER A 167 6.94 12.46 10.76
CA SER A 167 7.59 11.85 9.59
C SER A 167 7.29 10.36 9.47
N LYS A 168 7.21 9.63 10.60
CA LYS A 168 6.76 8.23 10.63
C LYS A 168 5.34 8.08 10.11
N ARG A 169 4.40 8.93 10.58
CA ARG A 169 2.99 8.88 10.17
C ARG A 169 2.83 9.21 8.69
N ILE A 170 3.51 10.24 8.19
CA ILE A 170 3.51 10.59 6.78
C ILE A 170 4.02 9.42 5.94
N PHE A 171 5.17 8.87 6.29
CA PHE A 171 5.76 7.74 5.55
C PHE A 171 4.83 6.52 5.55
N LEU A 172 4.29 6.15 6.71
CA LEU A 172 3.33 5.06 6.85
C LEU A 172 2.07 5.28 5.99
N SER A 173 1.56 6.50 5.89
CA SER A 173 0.40 6.81 5.05
C SER A 173 0.66 6.64 3.55
N LEU A 174 1.92 6.84 3.12
CA LEU A 174 2.36 6.71 1.72
C LEU A 174 2.60 5.26 1.30
N VAL A 175 3.19 4.42 2.17
CA VAL A 175 3.55 3.04 1.81
C VAL A 175 2.39 2.04 1.79
N GLY A 176 1.16 2.50 1.99
CA GLY A 176 -0.02 1.63 1.91
C GLY A 176 -0.15 0.68 3.11
N THR A 177 0.08 1.21 4.30
CA THR A 177 0.06 0.52 5.60
C THR A 177 -1.16 -0.35 5.85
N GLU A 178 -2.31 0.01 5.30
CA GLU A 178 -3.57 -0.71 5.48
C GLU A 178 -3.44 -2.20 5.16
N THR A 179 -2.91 -2.51 3.97
CA THR A 179 -2.71 -3.89 3.54
C THR A 179 -1.65 -4.62 4.37
N VAL A 180 -0.63 -3.89 4.83
CA VAL A 180 0.44 -4.43 5.67
C VAL A 180 -0.07 -4.73 7.08
N ILE A 181 -0.83 -3.81 7.67
CA ILE A 181 -1.40 -3.96 9.01
C ILE A 181 -2.45 -5.08 9.03
N GLN A 182 -3.21 -5.26 7.96
CA GLN A 182 -4.16 -6.37 7.80
C GLN A 182 -3.49 -7.72 7.52
N HIS A 183 -2.18 -7.75 7.33
CA HIS A 183 -1.46 -9.00 7.13
C HIS A 183 -1.53 -9.86 8.40
N ALA A 184 -1.87 -11.16 8.23
CA ALA A 184 -2.11 -12.12 9.33
C ALA A 184 -0.97 -12.25 10.38
N ARG A 185 0.17 -11.66 10.14
CA ARG A 185 1.38 -11.69 11.00
C ARG A 185 1.74 -10.35 11.63
N PHE A 186 1.00 -9.31 11.28
CA PHE A 186 1.12 -8.04 11.99
C PHE A 186 0.41 -8.17 13.35
N PRO A 187 0.87 -7.48 14.41
CA PRO A 187 0.24 -7.57 15.73
C PRO A 187 -1.28 -7.36 15.62
N GLN A 188 -2.05 -8.39 16.01
CA GLN A 188 -3.50 -8.45 15.79
C GLN A 188 -4.24 -7.26 16.44
N GLN A 189 -3.74 -6.79 17.56
CA GLN A 189 -4.31 -5.61 18.26
C GLN A 189 -4.29 -4.38 17.34
N ILE A 190 -3.16 -4.10 16.67
CA ILE A 190 -3.02 -2.94 15.77
C ILE A 190 -3.92 -3.13 14.54
N SER A 191 -3.95 -4.32 13.94
CA SER A 191 -4.77 -4.59 12.76
C SER A 191 -6.26 -4.48 13.07
N THR A 192 -6.72 -4.95 14.22
CA THR A 192 -8.11 -4.86 14.66
C THR A 192 -8.53 -3.40 14.88
N ILE A 193 -7.73 -2.64 15.62
CA ILE A 193 -8.03 -1.22 15.88
C ILE A 193 -8.04 -0.44 14.56
N PHE A 194 -7.05 -0.65 13.69
CA PHE A 194 -6.97 0.02 12.38
C PHE A 194 -8.22 -0.26 11.53
N SER A 195 -8.64 -1.53 11.44
CA SER A 195 -9.82 -1.93 10.67
C SER A 195 -11.13 -1.36 11.22
N ASN A 196 -11.25 -1.23 12.53
CA ASN A 196 -12.44 -0.70 13.18
C ASN A 196 -12.55 0.83 13.04
N ILE A 197 -11.42 1.53 13.08
CA ILE A 197 -11.38 3.00 13.03
C ILE A 197 -11.49 3.53 11.60
N MET A 198 -10.89 2.86 10.61
CA MET A 198 -10.78 3.35 9.24
C MET A 198 -12.13 3.75 8.60
N PRO A 199 -13.21 2.94 8.68
CA PRO A 199 -14.51 3.32 8.10
C PRO A 199 -15.09 4.60 8.72
N THR A 200 -15.00 4.74 10.05
CA THR A 200 -15.45 5.93 10.76
C THR A 200 -14.67 7.17 10.35
N VAL A 201 -13.34 7.07 10.30
CA VAL A 201 -12.48 8.17 9.86
C VAL A 201 -12.81 8.59 8.42
N GLN A 202 -12.98 7.62 7.51
CA GLN A 202 -13.33 7.93 6.11
C GLN A 202 -14.69 8.62 5.98
N LYS A 203 -15.70 8.14 6.71
CA LYS A 203 -17.03 8.74 6.73
C LYS A 203 -16.95 10.19 7.22
N THR A 204 -16.38 10.39 8.41
CA THR A 204 -16.28 11.71 9.04
C THR A 204 -15.44 12.67 8.22
N LEU A 205 -14.31 12.23 7.67
CA LEU A 205 -13.48 13.03 6.78
C LEU A 205 -14.26 13.49 5.54
N LYS A 206 -15.01 12.58 4.90
CA LYS A 206 -15.82 12.89 3.73
C LYS A 206 -16.89 13.95 4.04
N GLU A 207 -17.60 13.81 5.17
CA GLU A 207 -18.61 14.78 5.61
C GLU A 207 -18.00 16.16 5.85
N VAL A 208 -16.85 16.22 6.52
CA VAL A 208 -16.16 17.49 6.79
C VAL A 208 -15.66 18.14 5.49
N LEU A 209 -15.03 17.39 4.59
CA LEU A 209 -14.58 17.92 3.29
C LEU A 209 -15.75 18.52 2.50
N ILE A 210 -16.90 17.83 2.46
CA ILE A 210 -18.10 18.32 1.78
C ILE A 210 -18.60 19.61 2.45
N SER A 211 -18.66 19.67 3.79
CA SER A 211 -19.16 20.85 4.51
C SER A 211 -18.31 22.12 4.32
N TYR A 212 -17.04 21.95 3.97
CA TYR A 212 -16.13 23.03 3.64
C TYR A 212 -15.91 23.24 2.13
N ASN A 213 -16.69 22.55 1.26
CA ASN A 213 -16.56 22.59 -0.19
C ASN A 213 -15.14 22.21 -0.70
N TYR A 214 -14.45 21.32 0.02
CA TYR A 214 -13.15 20.84 -0.37
C TYR A 214 -13.25 19.61 -1.27
N ILE A 215 -12.55 19.66 -2.41
CA ILE A 215 -12.42 18.52 -3.33
C ILE A 215 -10.97 18.00 -3.24
N VAL A 216 -10.83 16.72 -2.95
CA VAL A 216 -9.53 16.03 -2.91
C VAL A 216 -9.52 14.85 -3.89
N SER A 217 -8.36 14.49 -4.41
CA SER A 217 -8.23 13.26 -5.21
C SER A 217 -8.55 12.02 -4.38
N GLY A 218 -9.01 10.94 -5.01
CA GLY A 218 -9.27 9.68 -4.29
C GLY A 218 -8.01 9.13 -3.61
N GLU A 219 -6.84 9.36 -4.19
CA GLU A 219 -5.56 8.94 -3.63
C GLU A 219 -5.21 9.75 -2.38
N ASP A 220 -5.36 11.07 -2.43
CA ASP A 220 -5.09 11.94 -1.28
C ASP A 220 -6.09 11.71 -0.16
N PHE A 221 -7.37 11.43 -0.49
CA PHE A 221 -8.38 11.05 0.49
C PHE A 221 -7.96 9.79 1.26
N ILE A 222 -7.50 8.75 0.56
CA ILE A 222 -7.04 7.51 1.18
C ILE A 222 -5.79 7.74 2.02
N ARG A 223 -4.82 8.51 1.51
CA ARG A 223 -3.59 8.85 2.25
C ARG A 223 -3.91 9.61 3.53
N PHE A 224 -4.78 10.61 3.44
CA PHE A 224 -5.17 11.41 4.58
C PHE A 224 -5.97 10.60 5.61
N SER A 225 -6.88 9.74 5.16
CA SER A 225 -7.58 8.80 6.04
C SER A 225 -6.60 7.90 6.82
N ARG A 226 -5.60 7.33 6.15
CA ARG A 226 -4.54 6.54 6.79
C ARG A 226 -3.75 7.35 7.81
N TYR A 227 -3.36 8.57 7.44
CA TYR A 227 -2.64 9.47 8.35
C TYR A 227 -3.43 9.75 9.63
N LEU A 228 -4.74 10.02 9.52
CA LEU A 228 -5.63 10.24 10.66
C LEU A 228 -5.74 8.99 11.54
N VAL A 229 -5.94 7.81 10.95
CA VAL A 229 -5.97 6.55 11.72
C VAL A 229 -4.65 6.32 12.44
N LEU A 230 -3.51 6.56 11.78
CA LEU A 230 -2.19 6.45 12.41
C LEU A 230 -2.00 7.46 13.54
N THR A 231 -2.56 8.66 13.41
CA THR A 231 -2.55 9.68 14.46
C THR A 231 -3.30 9.20 15.70
N ILE A 232 -4.45 8.56 15.53
CA ILE A 232 -5.24 7.99 16.61
C ILE A 232 -4.51 6.79 17.26
N LEU A 233 -3.99 5.87 16.45
CA LEU A 233 -3.26 4.68 16.92
C LEU A 233 -1.98 5.02 17.69
N ARG A 234 -1.33 6.12 17.36
CA ARG A 234 -0.04 6.56 17.90
C ARG A 234 -0.16 7.85 18.71
N ARG A 235 -1.31 8.08 19.34
CA ARG A 235 -1.62 9.32 20.08
C ARG A 235 -0.69 9.57 21.28
N GLU A 236 -0.14 8.51 21.87
CA GLU A 236 0.80 8.62 23.00
C GLU A 236 2.15 9.23 22.59
N GLU A 237 2.45 9.24 21.30
CA GLU A 237 3.64 9.88 20.75
C GLU A 237 3.32 11.36 20.49
N LEU A 238 3.81 12.24 21.35
CA LEU A 238 3.56 13.69 21.24
C LEU A 238 4.00 14.25 19.88
N LEU A 239 3.11 15.01 19.27
CA LEU A 239 3.42 15.81 18.09
C LEU A 239 3.85 17.21 18.55
N GLU A 240 4.96 17.70 18.03
CA GLU A 240 5.27 19.13 18.14
C GLU A 240 4.19 19.95 17.44
N LYS A 241 3.63 20.93 18.13
CA LYS A 241 2.64 21.86 17.56
C LYS A 241 3.31 22.72 16.49
N THR A 242 3.06 22.43 15.22
CA THR A 242 3.49 23.30 14.12
C THR A 242 2.35 24.22 13.72
N ASN A 243 2.49 25.51 14.02
CA ASN A 243 1.51 26.57 13.71
C ASN A 243 1.48 27.03 12.24
N ARG A 244 1.77 26.14 11.28
CA ARG A 244 2.01 26.56 9.89
C ARG A 244 0.77 26.70 8.99
N TYR A 245 -0.45 26.33 9.45
CA TYR A 245 -1.63 26.27 8.58
C TYR A 245 -2.89 26.89 9.21
N THR A 246 -2.89 28.19 9.41
CA THR A 246 -4.02 28.92 10.00
C THR A 246 -5.33 28.83 9.20
N LEU A 247 -5.25 28.69 7.87
CA LEU A 247 -6.44 28.58 6.98
C LEU A 247 -7.27 27.31 7.19
N PHE A 248 -6.67 26.23 7.69
CA PHE A 248 -7.34 24.93 7.89
C PHE A 248 -7.78 24.68 9.33
N ILE A 249 -7.49 25.58 10.26
CA ILE A 249 -7.80 25.38 11.68
C ILE A 249 -9.28 25.04 11.91
N PRO A 250 -10.27 25.78 11.37
CA PRO A 250 -11.69 25.47 11.60
C PRO A 250 -12.09 24.08 11.10
N MET A 251 -11.58 23.67 9.94
CA MET A 251 -11.84 22.34 9.38
C MET A 251 -11.22 21.25 10.26
N VAL A 252 -9.98 21.44 10.72
CA VAL A 252 -9.28 20.48 11.59
C VAL A 252 -9.99 20.39 12.96
N GLU A 253 -10.41 21.49 13.54
CA GLU A 253 -11.17 21.51 14.80
C GLU A 253 -12.51 20.77 14.65
N THR A 254 -13.25 21.02 13.56
CA THR A 254 -14.50 20.33 13.26
C THR A 254 -14.27 18.82 13.11
N LEU A 255 -13.23 18.42 12.37
CA LEU A 255 -12.85 17.02 12.18
C LEU A 255 -12.48 16.36 13.51
N THR A 256 -11.65 17.03 14.31
CA THR A 256 -11.21 16.53 15.62
C THR A 256 -12.40 16.33 16.54
N LYS A 257 -13.29 17.33 16.65
CA LYS A 257 -14.50 17.27 17.50
C LYS A 257 -15.41 16.10 17.10
N LYS A 258 -15.65 15.92 15.80
CA LYS A 258 -16.47 14.81 15.30
C LYS A 258 -15.83 13.46 15.56
N LEU A 259 -14.54 13.31 15.27
CA LEU A 259 -13.83 12.05 15.53
C LEU A 259 -13.79 11.70 17.01
N SER A 260 -13.57 12.69 17.89
CA SER A 260 -13.60 12.47 19.35
C SER A 260 -14.98 12.05 19.87
N SER A 261 -16.06 12.45 19.21
CA SER A 261 -17.42 12.02 19.61
C SER A 261 -17.81 10.65 19.07
N GLU A 262 -17.21 10.20 17.96
CA GLU A 262 -17.58 8.94 17.29
C GLU A 262 -16.65 7.76 17.66
N LEU A 263 -15.45 8.04 18.20
CA LEU A 263 -14.46 7.01 18.49
C LEU A 263 -14.26 6.83 20.01
N PRO A 264 -14.29 5.59 20.51
CA PRO A 264 -14.14 5.28 21.94
C PRO A 264 -12.72 5.53 22.48
N TYR A 265 -11.80 6.00 21.64
CA TYR A 265 -10.37 6.17 21.97
C TYR A 265 -9.96 7.64 22.08
N SER A 266 -10.91 8.56 22.18
CA SER A 266 -10.67 10.01 22.34
C SER A 266 -10.27 10.38 23.75
#